data_4be98d13b2acab9e336edd122e94c296
#
_entry.id   4be98d13b2acab9e336edd122e94c296
#
_cell.length_a   1.000
_cell.length_b   1.000
_cell.length_c   1.000
_cell.angle_alpha   90.00
_cell.angle_beta   90.00
_cell.angle_gamma   90.00
#
_symmetry.space_group_name_H-M   'P 1'
#
loop_
_entity.id
_entity.type
_entity.pdbx_description
1 polymer ?
#
loop_
_entity_poly.entity_id
_entity_poly.type
_entity_poly.pdbx_seq_one_letter_code
_entity_poly.pdbx_strand_id
1 'polypeptide(L)'
;MTVKQKKTVVAAVLIVALLVIDQIIKIWVKTHMTLGEQIVIAPWFRIQFIENRGMAWGMELGSKLFLSLFRIVAVGFIIWYIVSLIRRNVKWGYLTMICLICAGAAGNIFDSVVYGQIFTASTPFDVAQLVPWGQGYNTQLLSGSVVDMFYFPLWHGTLPDWMPIGGGREFTFFNAIFNFADACITVGVICLLIFYNKTLSTDLDRDRRKGRNGDDGSENDAPGDETSDTEEVEAAQASSQADADAATTTAPDTATATDTITENK
;
A
#
# COMPACT_ATOMS: atom_id res chain seq x y z
N MET A 1 18.07 21.71 15.02
CA MET A 1 16.88 20.97 14.52
C MET A 1 16.56 19.82 15.45
N THR A 2 15.32 19.71 15.89
CA THR A 2 14.84 18.55 16.64
C THR A 2 14.77 17.31 15.75
N VAL A 3 14.71 16.10 16.35
CA VAL A 3 14.56 14.85 15.58
C VAL A 3 13.29 14.87 14.71
N LYS A 4 12.19 15.43 15.21
CA LYS A 4 10.95 15.57 14.46
C LYS A 4 11.10 16.50 13.27
N GLN A 5 11.78 17.64 13.44
CA GLN A 5 12.08 18.56 12.34
C GLN A 5 12.95 17.91 11.26
N LYS A 6 13.99 17.15 11.66
CA LYS A 6 14.81 16.37 10.72
C LYS A 6 13.96 15.39 9.92
N LYS A 7 13.06 14.64 10.57
CA LYS A 7 12.15 13.70 9.91
C LYS A 7 11.22 14.39 8.92
N THR A 8 10.66 15.53 9.29
CA THR A 8 9.79 16.31 8.38
C THR A 8 10.55 16.76 7.14
N VAL A 9 11.74 17.34 7.32
CA VAL A 9 12.54 17.82 6.17
C VAL A 9 12.96 16.67 5.28
N VAL A 10 13.48 15.57 5.85
CA VAL A 10 13.92 14.41 5.05
C VAL A 10 12.73 13.76 4.33
N ALA A 11 11.57 13.60 4.98
CA ALA A 11 10.38 13.07 4.33
C ALA A 11 9.91 13.96 3.16
N ALA A 12 9.87 15.27 3.36
CA ALA A 12 9.49 16.22 2.31
C ALA A 12 10.48 16.19 1.14
N VAL A 13 11.78 16.25 1.42
CA VAL A 13 12.83 16.19 0.39
C VAL A 13 12.77 14.87 -0.38
N LEU A 14 12.59 13.74 0.32
CA LEU A 14 12.48 12.43 -0.31
C LEU A 14 11.27 12.36 -1.26
N ILE A 15 10.09 12.78 -0.79
CA ILE A 15 8.87 12.77 -1.61
C ILE A 15 9.05 13.65 -2.85
N VAL A 16 9.56 14.87 -2.68
CA VAL A 16 9.79 15.80 -3.79
C VAL A 16 10.83 15.25 -4.77
N ALA A 17 11.94 14.71 -4.27
CA ALA A 17 12.98 14.14 -5.12
C ALA A 17 12.47 12.97 -5.97
N LEU A 18 11.73 12.03 -5.36
CA LEU A 18 11.15 10.90 -6.08
C LEU A 18 10.11 11.35 -7.12
N LEU A 19 9.29 12.33 -6.77
CA LEU A 19 8.32 12.91 -7.68
C LEU A 19 9.00 13.60 -8.87
N VAL A 20 10.06 14.36 -8.62
CA VAL A 20 10.84 15.01 -9.69
C VAL A 20 11.49 13.98 -10.61
N ILE A 21 12.08 12.91 -10.05
CA ILE A 21 12.66 11.81 -10.85
C ILE A 21 11.59 11.16 -11.72
N ASP A 22 10.43 10.82 -11.16
CA ASP A 22 9.30 10.24 -11.89
C ASP A 22 8.89 11.14 -13.06
N GLN A 23 8.71 12.43 -12.81
CA GLN A 23 8.27 13.38 -13.82
C GLN A 23 9.33 13.63 -14.90
N ILE A 24 10.62 13.66 -14.56
CA ILE A 24 11.69 13.78 -15.56
C ILE A 24 11.64 12.60 -16.53
N ILE A 25 11.54 11.38 -16.01
CA ILE A 25 11.48 10.16 -16.83
C ILE A 25 10.23 10.17 -17.72
N LYS A 26 9.07 10.46 -17.17
CA LYS A 26 7.79 10.47 -17.90
C LYS A 26 7.73 11.55 -18.97
N ILE A 27 8.19 12.77 -18.65
CA ILE A 27 8.25 13.87 -19.63
C ILE A 27 9.21 13.51 -20.75
N TRP A 28 10.37 12.95 -20.43
CA TRP A 28 11.33 12.53 -21.45
C TRP A 28 10.71 11.50 -22.40
N VAL A 29 10.11 10.43 -21.87
CA VAL A 29 9.44 9.40 -22.68
C VAL A 29 8.35 10.03 -23.57
N LYS A 30 7.48 10.85 -22.99
CA LYS A 30 6.35 11.45 -23.70
C LYS A 30 6.77 12.41 -24.81
N THR A 31 7.92 13.08 -24.66
CA THR A 31 8.40 14.10 -25.62
C THR A 31 9.47 13.59 -26.58
N HIS A 32 9.90 12.31 -26.48
CA HIS A 32 10.93 11.73 -27.35
C HIS A 32 10.53 10.41 -27.99
N MET A 33 9.42 9.81 -27.56
CA MET A 33 8.94 8.54 -28.10
C MET A 33 7.52 8.69 -28.66
N THR A 34 7.23 7.98 -29.74
CA THR A 34 5.87 7.82 -30.28
C THR A 34 5.10 6.77 -29.48
N LEU A 35 3.77 6.85 -29.47
CA LEU A 35 2.94 5.93 -28.70
C LEU A 35 3.09 4.48 -29.22
N GLY A 36 3.47 3.56 -28.35
CA GLY A 36 3.75 2.15 -28.68
C GLY A 36 5.21 1.88 -29.05
N GLU A 37 6.04 2.89 -29.23
CA GLU A 37 7.46 2.72 -29.54
C GLU A 37 8.20 1.98 -28.42
N GLN A 38 9.19 1.14 -28.86
CA GLN A 38 10.02 0.37 -27.94
C GLN A 38 11.51 0.65 -28.16
N ILE A 39 12.23 0.89 -27.09
CA ILE A 39 13.70 0.90 -27.03
C ILE A 39 14.15 -0.35 -26.29
N VAL A 40 14.86 -1.25 -26.98
CA VAL A 40 15.38 -2.48 -26.39
C VAL A 40 16.69 -2.18 -25.70
N ILE A 41 16.73 -2.25 -24.36
CA ILE A 41 17.93 -2.08 -23.54
C ILE A 41 18.62 -3.44 -23.36
N ALA A 42 17.84 -4.48 -23.06
CA ALA A 42 18.28 -5.86 -22.94
C ALA A 42 17.15 -6.81 -23.35
N PRO A 43 17.41 -8.10 -23.62
CA PRO A 43 16.35 -9.06 -23.95
C PRO A 43 15.22 -9.12 -22.92
N TRP A 44 15.56 -8.88 -21.66
CA TRP A 44 14.65 -8.92 -20.50
C TRP A 44 14.21 -7.53 -20.03
N PHE A 45 14.67 -6.42 -20.64
CA PHE A 45 14.32 -5.06 -20.25
C PHE A 45 14.17 -4.16 -21.48
N ARG A 46 13.02 -3.52 -21.59
CA ARG A 46 12.69 -2.58 -22.66
C ARG A 46 12.04 -1.34 -22.07
N ILE A 47 12.21 -0.21 -22.74
CA ILE A 47 11.41 0.98 -22.52
C ILE A 47 10.35 0.97 -23.61
N GLN A 48 9.08 0.86 -23.23
CA GLN A 48 7.95 0.87 -24.15
C GLN A 48 6.95 1.91 -23.73
N PHE A 49 6.75 2.93 -24.56
CA PHE A 49 5.84 4.01 -24.23
C PHE A 49 4.38 3.61 -24.43
N ILE A 50 3.63 3.63 -23.35
CA ILE A 50 2.17 3.51 -23.37
C ILE A 50 1.52 4.59 -22.50
N GLU A 51 0.29 4.96 -22.86
CA GLU A 51 -0.56 5.84 -22.08
C GLU A 51 -1.69 5.07 -21.41
N ASN A 52 -1.68 5.06 -20.08
CA ASN A 52 -2.69 4.40 -19.29
C ASN A 52 -3.80 5.38 -18.90
N ARG A 53 -4.99 5.14 -19.41
CA ARG A 53 -6.19 5.94 -19.11
C ARG A 53 -6.90 5.52 -17.83
N GLY A 54 -6.25 4.73 -16.97
CA GLY A 54 -6.84 4.22 -15.73
C GLY A 54 -7.65 2.94 -15.92
N MET A 55 -7.40 2.21 -17.01
CA MET A 55 -7.96 0.88 -17.24
C MET A 55 -7.07 -0.15 -16.54
N ALA A 56 -7.63 -0.92 -15.61
CA ALA A 56 -7.00 -2.13 -15.10
C ALA A 56 -7.58 -3.33 -15.87
N TRP A 57 -6.72 -4.10 -16.55
CA TRP A 57 -7.12 -5.34 -17.25
C TRP A 57 -8.19 -5.17 -18.33
N GLY A 58 -8.23 -4.01 -19.00
CA GLY A 58 -9.23 -3.77 -20.08
C GLY A 58 -10.66 -3.51 -19.59
N MET A 59 -10.88 -3.41 -18.28
CA MET A 59 -12.16 -3.02 -17.70
C MET A 59 -12.20 -1.53 -17.44
N GLU A 60 -13.19 -0.83 -17.95
CA GLU A 60 -13.53 0.54 -17.53
C GLU A 60 -14.14 0.47 -16.11
N LEU A 61 -13.29 0.41 -15.10
CA LEU A 61 -13.71 0.50 -13.69
C LEU A 61 -14.12 1.95 -13.37
N GLY A 62 -15.35 2.29 -13.68
CA GLY A 62 -15.88 3.61 -13.40
C GLY A 62 -15.28 4.71 -14.29
N SER A 63 -15.74 5.93 -14.15
CA SER A 63 -15.14 7.04 -14.87
C SER A 63 -13.70 7.28 -14.37
N LYS A 64 -12.79 7.61 -15.25
CA LYS A 64 -11.41 8.03 -14.97
C LYS A 64 -11.35 9.08 -13.85
N LEU A 65 -12.36 9.92 -13.77
CA LEU A 65 -12.54 10.93 -12.73
C LEU A 65 -12.65 10.29 -11.34
N PHE A 66 -13.41 9.18 -11.20
CA PHE A 66 -13.54 8.46 -9.93
C PHE A 66 -12.19 7.90 -9.45
N LEU A 67 -11.43 7.28 -10.33
CA LEU A 67 -10.12 6.73 -10.00
C LEU A 67 -9.13 7.84 -9.59
N SER A 68 -9.13 8.97 -10.30
CA SER A 68 -8.28 10.10 -9.97
C SER A 68 -8.67 10.74 -8.64
N LEU A 69 -9.97 10.88 -8.38
CA LEU A 69 -10.48 11.39 -7.10
C LEU A 69 -10.13 10.46 -5.94
N PHE A 70 -10.29 9.15 -6.13
CA PHE A 70 -9.88 8.15 -5.14
C PHE A 70 -8.39 8.26 -4.79
N ARG A 71 -7.52 8.40 -5.82
CA ARG A 71 -6.08 8.60 -5.62
C ARG A 71 -5.78 9.88 -4.82
N ILE A 72 -6.47 10.99 -5.10
CA ILE A 72 -6.29 12.26 -4.37
C ILE A 72 -6.64 12.07 -2.88
N VAL A 73 -7.78 11.44 -2.59
CA VAL A 73 -8.20 11.16 -1.21
C VAL A 73 -7.18 10.24 -0.52
N ALA A 74 -6.72 9.19 -1.21
CA ALA A 74 -5.72 8.28 -0.69
C ALA A 74 -4.39 8.99 -0.36
N VAL A 75 -3.89 9.86 -1.25
CA VAL A 75 -2.67 10.66 -0.99
C VAL A 75 -2.88 11.61 0.16
N GLY A 76 -4.02 12.28 0.26
CA GLY A 76 -4.35 13.12 1.42
C GLY A 76 -4.28 12.34 2.72
N PHE A 77 -4.86 11.14 2.75
CA PHE A 77 -4.79 10.24 3.90
C PHE A 77 -3.36 9.80 4.22
N ILE A 78 -2.55 9.45 3.21
CA ILE A 78 -1.14 9.06 3.39
C ILE A 78 -0.32 10.22 3.96
N ILE A 79 -0.52 11.45 3.48
CA ILE A 79 0.16 12.64 4.03
C ILE A 79 -0.23 12.86 5.50
N TRP A 80 -1.51 12.78 5.82
CA TRP A 80 -1.97 12.86 7.22
C TRP A 80 -1.30 11.77 8.07
N TYR A 81 -1.21 10.56 7.56
CA TYR A 81 -0.55 9.45 8.24
C TYR A 81 0.94 9.69 8.44
N ILE A 82 1.68 10.21 7.43
CA ILE A 82 3.09 10.60 7.54
C ILE A 82 3.29 11.62 8.67
N VAL A 83 2.43 12.64 8.75
CA VAL A 83 2.49 13.64 9.84
C VAL A 83 2.29 12.98 11.20
N SER A 84 1.34 12.06 11.30
CA SER A 84 1.09 11.27 12.52
C SER A 84 2.30 10.43 12.91
N LEU A 85 2.93 9.74 11.96
CA LEU A 85 4.14 8.94 12.18
C LEU A 85 5.33 9.78 12.66
N ILE A 86 5.53 10.96 12.10
CA ILE A 86 6.57 11.90 12.52
C ILE A 86 6.32 12.37 13.96
N ARG A 87 5.07 12.68 14.32
CA ARG A 87 4.70 13.05 15.69
C ARG A 87 4.98 11.93 16.69
N ARG A 88 4.75 10.68 16.28
CA ARG A 88 5.01 9.45 17.09
C ARG A 88 6.49 9.04 17.09
N ASN A 89 7.34 9.72 16.34
CA ASN A 89 8.78 9.46 16.23
C ASN A 89 9.12 8.00 15.82
N VAL A 90 8.39 7.44 14.86
CA VAL A 90 8.60 6.07 14.36
C VAL A 90 9.98 5.86 13.74
N LYS A 91 10.38 4.61 13.51
CA LYS A 91 11.66 4.25 12.88
C LYS A 91 11.77 4.86 11.47
N TRP A 92 12.98 5.31 11.11
CA TRP A 92 13.25 5.94 9.81
C TRP A 92 12.82 5.06 8.62
N GLY A 93 13.22 3.78 8.61
CA GLY A 93 12.91 2.88 7.51
C GLY A 93 11.40 2.73 7.28
N TYR A 94 10.59 2.64 8.35
CA TYR A 94 9.12 2.60 8.23
C TYR A 94 8.56 3.88 7.60
N LEU A 95 9.02 5.04 8.06
CA LEU A 95 8.63 6.34 7.50
C LEU A 95 9.02 6.45 6.01
N THR A 96 10.22 5.99 5.65
CA THR A 96 10.71 5.99 4.26
C THR A 96 9.81 5.17 3.35
N MET A 97 9.34 3.99 3.75
CA MET A 97 8.44 3.16 2.94
C MET A 97 7.10 3.85 2.69
N ILE A 98 6.53 4.52 3.69
CA ILE A 98 5.30 5.29 3.52
C ILE A 98 5.53 6.51 2.59
N CYS A 99 6.69 7.16 2.68
CA CYS A 99 7.06 8.26 1.77
C CYS A 99 7.21 7.80 0.31
N LEU A 100 7.76 6.59 0.07
CA LEU A 100 7.82 5.98 -1.26
C LEU A 100 6.42 5.82 -1.87
N ILE A 101 5.49 5.24 -1.09
CA ILE A 101 4.10 5.06 -1.52
C ILE A 101 3.43 6.41 -1.80
N CYS A 102 3.65 7.38 -0.93
CA CYS A 102 3.12 8.73 -1.10
C CYS A 102 3.62 9.39 -2.40
N ALA A 103 4.94 9.35 -2.63
CA ALA A 103 5.56 9.93 -3.81
C ALA A 103 5.06 9.28 -5.10
N GLY A 104 4.99 7.95 -5.15
CA GLY A 104 4.47 7.23 -6.32
C GLY A 104 3.01 7.56 -6.60
N ALA A 105 2.15 7.52 -5.57
CA ALA A 105 0.74 7.89 -5.74
C ALA A 105 0.57 9.34 -6.22
N ALA A 106 1.36 10.28 -5.67
CA ALA A 106 1.34 11.69 -6.07
C ALA A 106 1.83 11.89 -7.52
N GLY A 107 2.85 11.14 -7.98
CA GLY A 107 3.34 11.18 -9.36
C GLY A 107 2.25 10.83 -10.37
N ASN A 108 1.53 9.74 -10.14
CA ASN A 108 0.43 9.33 -11.02
C ASN A 108 -0.79 10.29 -10.97
N ILE A 109 -1.01 10.97 -9.84
CA ILE A 109 -2.01 12.06 -9.76
C ILE A 109 -1.56 13.25 -10.60
N PHE A 110 -0.28 13.62 -10.52
CA PHE A 110 0.27 14.74 -11.29
C PHE A 110 0.02 14.53 -12.79
N ASP A 111 0.30 13.35 -13.33
CA ASP A 111 0.01 13.04 -14.73
C ASP A 111 -1.49 13.26 -15.04
N SER A 112 -2.37 12.74 -14.21
CA SER A 112 -3.82 12.83 -14.39
C SER A 112 -4.34 14.26 -14.38
N VAL A 113 -3.73 15.14 -13.57
CA VAL A 113 -4.12 16.55 -13.43
C VAL A 113 -3.54 17.40 -14.55
N VAL A 114 -2.26 17.17 -14.90
CA VAL A 114 -1.45 18.14 -15.65
C VAL A 114 -1.31 17.75 -17.13
N TYR A 115 -1.08 16.47 -17.42
CA TYR A 115 -0.65 16.06 -18.78
C TYR A 115 -1.69 16.31 -19.86
N GLY A 116 -2.97 16.16 -19.52
CA GLY A 116 -4.06 16.51 -20.43
C GLY A 116 -4.09 17.98 -20.82
N GLN A 117 -3.59 18.84 -19.93
CA GLN A 117 -3.62 20.31 -20.09
C GLN A 117 -2.46 20.87 -20.92
N ILE A 118 -1.26 20.24 -20.79
CA ILE A 118 -0.01 20.83 -21.29
C ILE A 118 0.67 20.05 -22.42
N PHE A 119 0.15 18.87 -22.82
CA PHE A 119 0.73 18.10 -23.92
C PHE A 119 -0.29 17.91 -25.06
N THR A 120 0.20 17.86 -26.30
CA THR A 120 -0.59 17.33 -27.43
C THR A 120 -0.81 15.82 -27.29
N ALA A 121 -1.72 15.27 -28.05
CA ALA A 121 -1.94 13.82 -28.09
C ALA A 121 -0.69 13.08 -28.58
N SER A 122 -0.31 12.00 -27.89
CA SER A 122 0.67 11.06 -28.39
C SER A 122 0.00 10.12 -29.40
N THR A 123 0.61 9.94 -30.57
CA THR A 123 0.15 9.02 -31.60
C THR A 123 1.26 8.05 -31.99
N PRO A 124 0.97 6.95 -32.70
CA PRO A 124 2.02 6.07 -33.24
C PRO A 124 2.93 6.75 -34.27
N PHE A 125 2.56 7.93 -34.75
CA PHE A 125 3.27 8.65 -35.82
C PHE A 125 3.92 9.95 -35.33
N ASP A 126 3.38 10.55 -34.30
CA ASP A 126 3.81 11.85 -33.79
C ASP A 126 4.14 11.80 -32.31
N VAL A 127 5.24 12.45 -31.95
CA VAL A 127 5.67 12.65 -30.57
C VAL A 127 4.88 13.82 -29.98
N ALA A 128 4.45 13.68 -28.72
CA ALA A 128 3.73 14.74 -28.04
C ALA A 128 4.61 15.96 -27.81
N GLN A 129 4.02 17.14 -27.96
CA GLN A 129 4.66 18.44 -27.77
C GLN A 129 4.07 19.15 -26.56
N LEU A 130 4.90 19.94 -25.89
CA LEU A 130 4.46 20.81 -24.81
C LEU A 130 3.72 22.01 -25.39
N VAL A 131 2.53 22.28 -24.85
CA VAL A 131 1.68 23.41 -25.25
C VAL A 131 1.29 24.24 -24.03
N PRO A 132 0.85 25.50 -24.21
CA PRO A 132 0.36 26.32 -23.11
C PRO A 132 -0.78 25.63 -22.35
N TRP A 133 -0.90 25.93 -21.06
CA TRP A 133 -1.96 25.39 -20.20
C TRP A 133 -3.35 25.58 -20.83
N GLY A 134 -4.14 24.52 -20.85
CA GLY A 134 -5.49 24.53 -21.43
C GLY A 134 -5.54 24.30 -22.94
N GLN A 135 -4.40 24.07 -23.61
CA GLN A 135 -4.33 23.75 -25.04
C GLN A 135 -3.91 22.30 -25.32
N GLY A 136 -3.86 21.46 -24.27
CA GLY A 136 -3.48 20.07 -24.40
C GLY A 136 -4.56 19.17 -24.99
N TYR A 137 -4.25 17.86 -25.09
CA TYR A 137 -5.13 16.87 -25.74
C TYR A 137 -6.44 16.61 -24.98
N ASN A 138 -6.50 16.96 -23.72
CA ASN A 138 -7.71 16.83 -22.91
C ASN A 138 -7.74 17.88 -21.81
N THR A 139 -8.56 18.89 -21.99
CA THR A 139 -8.69 20.02 -21.05
C THR A 139 -9.63 19.76 -19.87
N GLN A 140 -10.25 18.57 -19.80
CA GLN A 140 -11.02 18.18 -18.61
C GLN A 140 -10.07 17.90 -17.45
N LEU A 141 -10.43 18.40 -16.27
CA LEU A 141 -9.66 18.16 -15.05
C LEU A 141 -9.59 16.64 -14.73
N LEU A 142 -8.43 16.18 -14.28
CA LEU A 142 -8.18 14.79 -13.91
C LEU A 142 -8.27 13.78 -15.08
N SER A 143 -8.19 14.23 -16.32
CA SER A 143 -8.33 13.40 -17.51
C SER A 143 -7.00 13.08 -18.19
N GLY A 144 -5.86 13.59 -17.68
CA GLY A 144 -4.53 13.27 -18.19
C GLY A 144 -4.21 11.78 -18.11
N SER A 145 -3.60 11.18 -19.12
CA SER A 145 -3.16 9.78 -19.10
C SER A 145 -1.87 9.63 -18.31
N VAL A 146 -1.77 8.56 -17.55
CA VAL A 146 -0.51 8.19 -16.87
C VAL A 146 0.44 7.62 -17.90
N VAL A 147 1.71 8.03 -17.87
CA VAL A 147 2.76 7.55 -18.77
C VAL A 147 3.44 6.34 -18.15
N ASP A 148 3.36 5.19 -18.83
CA ASP A 148 4.02 3.95 -18.46
C ASP A 148 5.11 3.60 -19.47
N MET A 149 6.25 2.98 -19.02
CA MET A 149 7.39 2.74 -19.88
C MET A 149 8.24 1.53 -19.55
N PHE A 150 8.30 1.07 -18.31
CA PHE A 150 9.18 -0.04 -17.94
C PHE A 150 8.51 -1.37 -18.26
N TYR A 151 9.10 -2.13 -19.19
CA TYR A 151 8.63 -3.42 -19.62
C TYR A 151 9.71 -4.49 -19.42
N PHE A 152 9.35 -5.54 -18.69
CA PHE A 152 10.24 -6.66 -18.36
C PHE A 152 9.69 -7.99 -18.86
N PRO A 153 9.78 -8.29 -20.16
CA PRO A 153 9.38 -9.59 -20.70
C PRO A 153 10.37 -10.67 -20.26
N LEU A 154 10.23 -11.19 -19.05
CA LEU A 154 11.22 -12.05 -18.42
C LEU A 154 11.32 -13.42 -19.06
N TRP A 155 10.22 -13.97 -19.52
CA TRP A 155 10.18 -15.26 -20.18
C TRP A 155 9.03 -15.36 -21.17
N HIS A 156 9.32 -15.91 -22.37
CA HIS A 156 8.34 -16.21 -23.41
C HIS A 156 8.27 -17.70 -23.61
N GLY A 157 7.08 -18.24 -23.73
CA GLY A 157 6.83 -19.64 -24.01
C GLY A 157 5.44 -19.89 -24.54
N THR A 158 5.20 -21.11 -24.97
CA THR A 158 3.87 -21.56 -25.38
C THR A 158 3.30 -22.42 -24.25
N LEU A 159 2.05 -22.17 -23.85
CA LEU A 159 1.39 -23.00 -22.87
C LEU A 159 1.19 -24.41 -23.45
N PRO A 160 1.45 -25.50 -22.68
CA PRO A 160 1.26 -26.86 -23.15
C PRO A 160 -0.17 -27.09 -23.65
N ASP A 161 -0.34 -27.84 -24.74
CA ASP A 161 -1.64 -28.11 -25.37
C ASP A 161 -2.64 -28.84 -24.44
N TRP A 162 -2.13 -29.58 -23.45
CA TRP A 162 -2.95 -30.27 -22.45
C TRP A 162 -3.62 -29.35 -21.42
N MET A 163 -3.27 -28.10 -21.38
CA MET A 163 -3.79 -27.15 -20.40
C MET A 163 -5.24 -26.79 -20.72
N PRO A 164 -6.21 -26.98 -19.80
CA PRO A 164 -7.64 -26.79 -20.09
C PRO A 164 -8.02 -25.34 -20.38
N ILE A 165 -7.18 -24.39 -19.99
CA ILE A 165 -7.38 -22.96 -20.24
C ILE A 165 -6.14 -22.40 -20.93
N GLY A 166 -6.26 -22.06 -22.21
CA GLY A 166 -5.20 -21.36 -22.95
C GLY A 166 -4.13 -22.26 -23.56
N GLY A 167 -4.30 -23.61 -23.59
CA GLY A 167 -3.36 -24.52 -24.26
C GLY A 167 -3.02 -24.07 -25.67
N GLY A 168 -1.75 -24.17 -26.07
CA GLY A 168 -1.22 -23.73 -27.37
C GLY A 168 -1.06 -22.21 -27.55
N ARG A 169 -1.43 -21.38 -26.55
CA ARG A 169 -1.26 -19.92 -26.64
C ARG A 169 0.13 -19.48 -26.22
N GLU A 170 0.64 -18.47 -26.90
CA GLU A 170 1.85 -17.80 -26.47
C GLU A 170 1.61 -17.10 -25.12
N PHE A 171 2.56 -17.27 -24.20
CA PHE A 171 2.54 -16.70 -22.88
C PHE A 171 3.85 -15.93 -22.61
N THR A 172 3.71 -14.71 -22.14
CA THR A 172 4.83 -13.91 -21.66
C THR A 172 4.71 -13.73 -20.16
N PHE A 173 5.66 -14.27 -19.44
CA PHE A 173 5.72 -14.03 -17.99
C PHE A 173 6.13 -12.59 -17.72
N PHE A 174 5.35 -11.91 -16.87
CA PHE A 174 5.48 -10.51 -16.53
C PHE A 174 5.28 -9.57 -17.73
N ASN A 175 4.07 -9.59 -18.28
CA ASN A 175 3.66 -8.75 -19.43
C ASN A 175 3.07 -7.38 -18.99
N ALA A 176 3.41 -6.90 -17.79
CA ALA A 176 2.96 -5.60 -17.30
C ALA A 176 3.96 -4.51 -17.66
N ILE A 177 3.45 -3.39 -18.16
CA ILE A 177 4.24 -2.16 -18.35
C ILE A 177 3.85 -1.21 -17.23
N PHE A 178 4.83 -0.63 -16.56
CA PHE A 178 4.66 0.23 -15.40
C PHE A 178 5.65 1.40 -15.42
N ASN A 179 5.51 2.33 -14.51
CA ASN A 179 6.35 3.52 -14.40
C ASN A 179 7.14 3.57 -13.08
N PHE A 180 7.96 4.61 -12.90
CA PHE A 180 8.77 4.78 -11.70
C PHE A 180 7.90 4.97 -10.43
N ALA A 181 6.78 5.68 -10.55
CA ALA A 181 5.84 5.86 -9.45
C ALA A 181 5.25 4.53 -8.97
N ASP A 182 4.86 3.64 -9.91
CA ASP A 182 4.35 2.31 -9.59
C ASP A 182 5.42 1.43 -8.92
N ALA A 183 6.68 1.54 -9.37
CA ALA A 183 7.81 0.88 -8.71
C ALA A 183 7.98 1.36 -7.26
N CYS A 184 7.89 2.67 -7.01
CA CYS A 184 7.94 3.23 -5.65
C CYS A 184 6.82 2.69 -4.76
N ILE A 185 5.57 2.64 -5.27
CA ILE A 185 4.43 2.08 -4.54
C ILE A 185 4.69 0.61 -4.22
N THR A 186 5.06 -0.17 -5.23
CA THR A 186 5.26 -1.63 -5.11
C THR A 186 6.36 -1.95 -4.12
N VAL A 187 7.53 -1.33 -4.24
CA VAL A 187 8.65 -1.50 -3.31
C VAL A 187 8.26 -1.08 -1.90
N GLY A 188 7.60 0.08 -1.75
CA GLY A 188 7.13 0.56 -0.46
C GLY A 188 6.19 -0.43 0.22
N VAL A 189 5.19 -0.95 -0.51
CA VAL A 189 4.22 -1.92 0.01
C VAL A 189 4.88 -3.25 0.36
N ILE A 190 5.70 -3.81 -0.53
CA ILE A 190 6.40 -5.08 -0.29
C ILE A 190 7.30 -4.97 0.93
N CYS A 191 8.10 -3.91 1.04
CA CYS A 191 8.97 -3.69 2.19
C CYS A 191 8.17 -3.51 3.50
N LEU A 192 7.03 -2.84 3.47
CA LEU A 192 6.15 -2.73 4.64
C LEU A 192 5.64 -4.09 5.08
N LEU A 193 5.18 -4.93 4.15
CA LEU A 193 4.63 -6.24 4.45
C LEU A 193 5.70 -7.22 4.95
N ILE A 194 6.92 -7.17 4.40
CA ILE A 194 7.99 -8.10 4.79
C ILE A 194 8.68 -7.66 6.09
N PHE A 195 9.08 -6.39 6.18
CA PHE A 195 9.96 -5.92 7.26
C PHE A 195 9.23 -5.18 8.38
N TYR A 196 8.03 -4.65 8.11
CA TYR A 196 7.32 -3.77 9.03
C TYR A 196 5.88 -4.20 9.34
N ASN A 197 5.49 -5.44 9.02
CA ASN A 197 4.13 -5.95 9.24
C ASN A 197 3.66 -5.81 10.70
N LYS A 198 4.54 -6.12 11.67
CA LYS A 198 4.24 -5.96 13.10
C LYS A 198 4.06 -4.50 13.51
N THR A 199 4.87 -3.59 12.95
CA THR A 199 4.75 -2.15 13.22
C THR A 199 3.47 -1.61 12.62
N LEU A 200 3.15 -2.02 11.39
CA LEU A 200 1.93 -1.65 10.69
C LEU A 200 0.68 -2.11 11.45
N SER A 201 0.62 -3.38 11.87
CA SER A 201 -0.52 -3.90 12.63
C SER A 201 -0.70 -3.19 13.98
N THR A 202 0.40 -2.95 14.71
CA THR A 202 0.36 -2.22 15.99
C THR A 202 -0.15 -0.78 15.81
N ASP A 203 0.26 -0.09 14.76
CA ASP A 203 -0.18 1.27 14.48
C ASP A 203 -1.67 1.32 14.07
N LEU A 204 -2.12 0.38 13.24
CA LEU A 204 -3.52 0.25 12.84
C LEU A 204 -4.44 -0.06 14.05
N ASP A 205 -4.02 -0.97 14.94
CA ASP A 205 -4.78 -1.31 16.16
C ASP A 205 -4.86 -0.13 17.13
N ARG A 206 -3.79 0.65 17.24
CA ARG A 206 -3.78 1.87 18.06
C ARG A 206 -4.76 2.92 17.54
N ASP A 207 -4.81 3.12 16.23
CA ASP A 207 -5.69 4.11 15.63
C ASP A 207 -7.16 3.67 15.71
N ARG A 208 -7.42 2.37 15.57
CA ARG A 208 -8.76 1.78 15.78
C ARG A 208 -9.26 1.95 17.23
N ARG A 209 -8.39 1.74 18.23
CA ARG A 209 -8.73 1.95 19.66
C ARG A 209 -9.02 3.40 19.96
N LYS A 210 -8.28 4.35 19.37
CA LYS A 210 -8.55 5.79 19.54
C LYS A 210 -9.88 6.22 18.95
N GLY A 211 -10.25 5.70 17.78
CA GLY A 211 -11.55 5.95 17.18
C GLY A 211 -12.70 5.46 18.05
N ARG A 212 -12.55 4.28 18.64
CA ARG A 212 -13.58 3.68 19.52
C ARG A 212 -13.79 4.43 20.85
N ASN A 213 -12.68 4.89 21.47
CA ASN A 213 -12.76 5.66 22.72
C ASN A 213 -13.17 7.12 22.51
N GLY A 214 -13.20 7.62 21.26
CA GLY A 214 -13.69 8.96 20.93
C GLY A 214 -15.21 9.00 20.71
N ASP A 215 -15.80 7.86 20.39
CA ASP A 215 -17.25 7.72 20.12
C ASP A 215 -18.06 7.45 21.40
N ASP A 216 -17.42 6.84 22.43
CA ASP A 216 -18.06 6.58 23.74
C ASP A 216 -18.07 7.80 24.69
N GLY A 217 -17.49 8.93 24.27
CA GLY A 217 -17.37 10.15 25.10
C GLY A 217 -18.50 11.17 24.95
N SER A 218 -19.52 10.93 24.11
CA SER A 218 -20.58 11.92 23.84
C SER A 218 -21.98 11.56 24.34
N GLU A 219 -22.14 10.47 25.10
CA GLU A 219 -23.42 10.10 25.70
C GLU A 219 -23.31 9.86 27.21
N ASN A 220 -23.04 10.90 28.01
CA ASN A 220 -23.44 10.94 29.40
C ASN A 220 -23.12 12.31 30.01
N ASP A 221 -23.91 13.31 29.69
CA ASP A 221 -24.15 14.48 30.53
C ASP A 221 -25.64 14.81 30.50
N ALA A 222 -26.39 14.11 31.37
CA ALA A 222 -27.70 14.60 31.86
C ALA A 222 -27.57 14.74 33.37
N PRO A 223 -27.90 15.91 33.96
CA PRO A 223 -27.84 16.13 35.39
C PRO A 223 -29.06 15.53 36.08
N GLY A 224 -28.80 14.64 37.02
CA GLY A 224 -29.82 14.07 37.92
C GLY A 224 -29.42 14.33 39.34
N ASP A 225 -30.15 15.22 39.90
CA ASP A 225 -30.63 15.60 41.23
C ASP A 225 -30.05 14.90 42.45
N GLU A 226 -29.69 15.76 43.44
CA GLU A 226 -29.28 15.45 44.80
C GLU A 226 -30.50 14.91 45.61
N THR A 227 -30.24 13.91 46.46
CA THR A 227 -30.71 13.92 47.87
C THR A 227 -29.99 12.85 48.69
N SER A 228 -29.34 13.32 49.70
CA SER A 228 -29.09 12.82 51.07
C SER A 228 -29.55 11.40 51.43
N ASP A 229 -28.72 10.62 52.10
CA ASP A 229 -28.66 10.42 53.54
C ASP A 229 -27.65 9.34 53.94
N THR A 230 -26.85 9.75 54.84
CA THR A 230 -26.15 9.20 55.99
C THR A 230 -26.23 7.73 56.36
N GLU A 231 -25.09 7.33 56.95
CA GLU A 231 -24.82 6.39 58.03
C GLU A 231 -24.33 5.00 57.73
N GLU A 232 -23.12 4.79 58.10
CA GLU A 232 -22.53 3.89 59.13
C GLU A 232 -22.63 2.40 58.79
N VAL A 233 -21.58 1.62 58.93
CA VAL A 233 -20.74 1.17 60.02
C VAL A 233 -19.68 0.20 59.49
N GLU A 234 -18.50 0.43 59.73
CA GLU A 234 -17.35 -0.26 60.29
C GLU A 234 -17.40 -1.79 60.49
N ALA A 235 -16.26 -2.36 60.23
CA ALA A 235 -15.63 -3.51 60.89
C ALA A 235 -15.92 -4.92 60.37
N ALA A 236 -14.95 -5.58 59.92
CA ALA A 236 -14.19 -6.56 60.64
C ALA A 236 -13.28 -7.35 59.70
N GLN A 237 -12.06 -7.21 59.98
CA GLN A 237 -10.87 -7.99 59.85
C GLN A 237 -11.01 -9.47 60.22
N ALA A 238 -10.17 -10.21 59.56
CA ALA A 238 -9.29 -11.22 60.17
C ALA A 238 -9.61 -12.69 59.94
N SER A 239 -8.56 -13.30 59.48
CA SER A 239 -8.07 -14.65 59.82
C SER A 239 -8.78 -15.82 59.14
N SER A 240 -8.08 -16.80 58.68
CA SER A 240 -6.96 -17.62 59.10
C SER A 240 -6.66 -18.59 58.00
N GLN A 241 -5.58 -18.71 57.44
CA GLN A 241 -4.43 -19.58 57.56
C GLN A 241 -4.66 -21.01 58.12
N ALA A 242 -4.00 -21.94 57.47
CA ALA A 242 -3.61 -23.30 57.88
C ALA A 242 -4.64 -24.40 57.52
N ASP A 243 -4.34 -25.53 57.07
CA ASP A 243 -3.14 -26.40 57.07
C ASP A 243 -3.39 -27.47 55.96
N ALA A 244 -2.49 -27.82 55.19
CA ALA A 244 -1.46 -28.84 55.35
C ALA A 244 -1.92 -30.29 55.21
N ASP A 245 -1.24 -30.90 54.32
CA ASP A 245 -0.62 -32.20 54.33
C ASP A 245 -1.40 -33.49 54.13
N ALA A 246 -0.68 -34.25 53.43
CA ALA A 246 -0.46 -35.73 53.48
C ALA A 246 -1.24 -36.59 52.49
N ALA A 247 -0.51 -37.08 51.64
CA ALA A 247 0.21 -38.36 51.55
C ALA A 247 -0.48 -39.39 50.63
N THR A 248 0.22 -39.77 49.63
CA THR A 248 0.99 -41.01 49.51
C THR A 248 0.29 -42.19 48.80
N THR A 249 1.00 -42.64 47.78
CA THR A 249 1.23 -44.04 47.40
C THR A 249 0.14 -44.73 46.62
N THR A 250 0.34 -45.24 45.46
CA THR A 250 1.13 -46.39 45.01
C THR A 250 0.85 -46.63 43.53
N ALA A 251 1.89 -46.86 42.77
CA ALA A 251 1.86 -47.75 41.59
C ALA A 251 1.80 -49.24 42.11
N PRO A 252 1.68 -50.29 41.29
CA PRO A 252 2.34 -50.47 40.02
C PRO A 252 1.60 -51.40 39.01
N ASP A 253 2.29 -51.53 37.86
CA ASP A 253 2.51 -52.73 37.01
C ASP A 253 1.34 -53.44 36.29
N THR A 254 1.50 -53.69 35.12
CA THR A 254 2.03 -54.76 34.28
C THR A 254 1.31 -54.80 32.96
N ALA A 255 2.01 -54.67 31.90
CA ALA A 255 2.63 -55.69 31.06
C ALA A 255 1.76 -56.28 29.94
N THR A 256 2.45 -56.34 28.82
CA THR A 256 2.47 -57.42 27.78
C THR A 256 1.41 -57.26 26.69
N ALA A 257 1.84 -57.09 25.55
CA ALA A 257 2.53 -57.83 24.52
C ALA A 257 1.65 -58.10 23.29
N THR A 258 2.33 -58.00 22.25
CA THR A 258 2.42 -58.85 21.01
C THR A 258 1.41 -58.65 19.92
N ASP A 259 2.03 -58.32 18.82
CA ASP A 259 2.16 -59.04 17.53
C ASP A 259 0.97 -58.85 16.58
N THR A 260 1.09 -58.66 15.36
CA THR A 260 1.87 -59.20 14.25
C THR A 260 1.32 -58.58 12.95
N ILE A 261 2.21 -58.09 12.10
CA ILE A 261 2.41 -58.41 10.66
C ILE A 261 1.16 -58.67 9.79
N THR A 262 1.13 -57.95 8.68
CA THR A 262 1.19 -58.40 7.27
C THR A 262 0.66 -57.25 6.40
N GLU A 263 1.47 -56.65 5.56
CA GLU A 263 1.83 -57.03 4.18
C GLU A 263 0.63 -57.19 3.22
N ASN A 264 0.76 -56.46 2.16
CA ASN A 264 0.32 -56.68 0.78
C ASN A 264 -0.81 -55.79 0.24
N LYS A 265 -0.60 -54.93 -0.63
CA LYS A 265 -0.29 -54.99 -2.06
C LYS A 265 -0.09 -53.58 -2.56
#